data_42975837d74fc23b3a179e99c5be5692
#
_entry.id   42975837d74fc23b3a179e99c5be5692
#
_cell.length_a   1.000
_cell.length_b   1.000
_cell.length_c   1.000
_cell.angle_alpha   90.00
_cell.angle_beta   90.00
_cell.angle_gamma   90.00
#
_symmetry.space_group_name_H-M   'P 1'
#
loop_
_entity.id
_entity.type
_entity.pdbx_description
1 polymer ?
#
loop_
_entity_poly.entity_id
_entity_poly.type
_entity_poly.pdbx_seq_one_letter_code
_entity_poly.pdbx_strand_id
1 'polypeptide(L)'
;MAISALEHATPDMIGTGGATGAGATAILAEIAALLERVAAGGEAVQIDLCGPTCSPQIRAKLLQALGPGEVLIRLKADGESTIRETSVQGVWWNEHTDRYGNLLAAFLEVARVPAILPVDSEQLRRGAERLRADLQTVSKTVD
;
A
#
# COMPACT_ATOMS: atom_id res chain seq x y z
N MET A 1 4.80 -14.73 -10.91
CA MET A 1 4.00 -13.60 -10.45
C MET A 1 2.51 -13.93 -10.57
N ALA A 2 1.70 -13.39 -9.71
CA ALA A 2 0.26 -13.64 -9.66
C ALA A 2 -0.47 -13.27 -10.98
N ILE A 3 0.03 -12.32 -11.72
CA ILE A 3 -0.53 -11.86 -13.00
C ILE A 3 -0.52 -12.97 -14.05
N SER A 4 0.58 -13.71 -14.14
CA SER A 4 0.70 -14.80 -15.11
C SER A 4 -0.27 -15.93 -14.83
N ALA A 5 -0.44 -16.28 -13.56
CA ALA A 5 -1.38 -17.34 -13.17
C ALA A 5 -2.83 -16.98 -13.51
N LEU A 6 -3.17 -15.70 -13.40
CA LEU A 6 -4.50 -15.21 -13.71
C LEU A 6 -4.81 -15.35 -15.21
N GLU A 7 -3.87 -14.98 -16.04
CA GLU A 7 -4.03 -15.04 -17.49
C GLU A 7 -4.25 -16.48 -17.99
N HIS A 8 -3.66 -17.44 -17.32
CA HIS A 8 -3.84 -18.85 -17.66
C HIS A 8 -5.16 -19.42 -17.21
N ALA A 9 -5.78 -18.84 -16.21
CA ALA A 9 -7.03 -19.33 -15.65
C ALA A 9 -8.27 -18.86 -16.41
N THR A 10 -8.13 -17.84 -17.24
CA THR A 10 -9.28 -17.15 -17.83
C THR A 10 -9.89 -17.75 -19.11
N PRO A 11 -9.18 -18.52 -19.95
CA PRO A 11 -9.72 -18.90 -21.25
C PRO A 11 -11.00 -19.72 -21.21
N ASP A 12 -11.14 -20.51 -20.16
CA ASP A 12 -12.26 -21.44 -20.05
C ASP A 12 -13.47 -20.90 -19.32
N MET A 13 -13.35 -19.69 -18.79
CA MET A 13 -14.31 -19.17 -17.83
C MET A 13 -14.93 -17.87 -18.31
N ILE A 14 -15.67 -17.96 -19.41
CA ILE A 14 -16.30 -16.81 -20.04
C ILE A 14 -17.10 -15.96 -19.02
N GLY A 15 -17.82 -16.58 -18.13
CA GLY A 15 -18.57 -15.88 -17.11
C GLY A 15 -17.69 -15.29 -16.01
N THR A 16 -16.67 -16.04 -15.60
CA THR A 16 -15.78 -15.64 -14.51
C THR A 16 -14.84 -14.51 -14.93
N GLY A 17 -14.32 -14.59 -16.14
CA GLY A 17 -13.46 -13.56 -16.66
C GLY A 17 -14.17 -12.21 -16.79
N GLY A 18 -15.41 -12.23 -17.25
CA GLY A 18 -16.24 -11.05 -17.33
C GLY A 18 -16.53 -10.44 -15.96
N ALA A 19 -16.91 -11.26 -14.99
CA ALA A 19 -17.18 -10.80 -13.62
C ALA A 19 -15.94 -10.22 -12.95
N THR A 20 -14.78 -10.86 -13.12
CA THR A 20 -13.50 -10.39 -12.59
C THR A 20 -13.12 -9.05 -13.22
N GLY A 21 -13.26 -8.93 -14.54
CA GLY A 21 -12.97 -7.68 -15.24
C GLY A 21 -13.90 -6.55 -14.80
N ALA A 22 -15.20 -6.83 -14.67
CA ALA A 22 -16.18 -5.85 -14.20
C ALA A 22 -15.87 -5.39 -12.77
N GLY A 23 -15.49 -6.31 -11.88
CA GLY A 23 -15.12 -5.97 -10.51
C GLY A 23 -13.89 -5.08 -10.43
N ALA A 24 -12.84 -5.41 -11.19
CA ALA A 24 -11.64 -4.58 -11.26
C ALA A 24 -11.93 -3.19 -11.85
N THR A 25 -12.74 -3.13 -12.90
CA THR A 25 -13.15 -1.86 -13.52
C THR A 25 -13.90 -0.98 -12.54
N ALA A 26 -14.81 -1.54 -11.76
CA ALA A 26 -15.57 -0.78 -10.76
C ALA A 26 -14.64 -0.17 -9.70
N ILE A 27 -13.66 -0.95 -9.22
CA ILE A 27 -12.69 -0.46 -8.23
C ILE A 27 -11.80 0.62 -8.85
N LEU A 28 -11.33 0.45 -10.08
CA LEU A 28 -10.54 1.47 -10.77
C LEU A 28 -11.31 2.77 -10.94
N ALA A 29 -12.59 2.70 -11.27
CA ALA A 29 -13.45 3.88 -11.37
C ALA A 29 -13.60 4.57 -10.00
N GLU A 30 -13.75 3.81 -8.93
CA GLU A 30 -13.79 4.33 -7.56
C GLU A 30 -12.47 5.02 -7.20
N ILE A 31 -11.33 4.42 -7.52
CA ILE A 31 -10.01 5.00 -7.28
C ILE A 31 -9.89 6.35 -8.00
N ALA A 32 -10.31 6.44 -9.25
CA ALA A 32 -10.28 7.70 -10.01
C ALA A 32 -11.09 8.80 -9.33
N ALA A 33 -12.31 8.48 -8.86
CA ALA A 33 -13.15 9.42 -8.14
C ALA A 33 -12.52 9.83 -6.79
N LEU A 34 -11.90 8.89 -6.08
CA LEU A 34 -11.22 9.18 -4.81
C LEU A 34 -10.00 10.08 -5.01
N LEU A 35 -9.23 9.87 -6.09
CA LEU A 35 -8.10 10.73 -6.43
C LEU A 35 -8.55 12.19 -6.62
N GLU A 36 -9.65 12.40 -7.33
CA GLU A 36 -10.21 13.74 -7.53
C GLU A 36 -10.64 14.38 -6.19
N ARG A 37 -11.25 13.59 -5.31
CA ARG A 37 -11.69 14.05 -3.99
C ARG A 37 -10.50 14.42 -3.10
N VAL A 38 -9.45 13.60 -3.08
CA VAL A 38 -8.24 13.89 -2.31
C VAL A 38 -7.52 15.12 -2.89
N ALA A 39 -7.47 15.25 -4.21
CA ALA A 39 -6.92 16.43 -4.88
C ALA A 39 -7.64 17.72 -4.47
N ALA A 40 -8.96 17.66 -4.26
CA ALA A 40 -9.77 18.78 -3.81
C ALA A 40 -9.71 19.05 -2.30
N GLY A 41 -8.85 18.33 -1.56
CA GLY A 41 -8.68 18.50 -0.12
C GLY A 41 -9.40 17.47 0.74
N GLY A 42 -9.99 16.44 0.14
CA GLY A 42 -10.60 15.34 0.87
C GLY A 42 -9.60 14.48 1.62
N GLU A 43 -10.07 13.72 2.58
CA GLU A 43 -9.24 12.81 3.37
C GLU A 43 -8.81 11.60 2.57
N ALA A 44 -7.69 11.01 2.98
CA ALA A 44 -7.21 9.74 2.45
C ALA A 44 -8.23 8.62 2.69
N VAL A 45 -8.32 7.67 1.75
CA VAL A 45 -9.26 6.56 1.82
C VAL A 45 -8.53 5.25 1.57
N GLN A 46 -8.92 4.22 2.29
CA GLN A 46 -8.40 2.86 2.12
C GLN A 46 -9.47 1.96 1.51
N ILE A 47 -9.04 1.09 0.60
CA ILE A 47 -9.88 0.07 -0.03
C ILE A 47 -9.30 -1.29 0.32
N ASP A 48 -10.06 -2.13 1.01
CA ASP A 48 -9.63 -3.48 1.39
C ASP A 48 -9.56 -4.38 0.14
N LEU A 49 -8.42 -5.03 -0.06
CA LEU A 49 -8.19 -5.95 -1.18
C LEU A 49 -8.29 -7.42 -0.78
N CYS A 50 -8.57 -7.71 0.48
CA CYS A 50 -8.77 -9.07 0.99
C CYS A 50 -10.23 -9.34 1.40
N GLY A 51 -11.10 -8.35 1.23
CA GLY A 51 -12.50 -8.47 1.57
C GLY A 51 -13.30 -9.31 0.56
N PRO A 52 -14.57 -9.59 0.85
CA PRO A 52 -15.40 -10.47 0.01
C PRO A 52 -15.68 -9.88 -1.38
N THR A 53 -15.53 -8.58 -1.56
CA THR A 53 -15.75 -7.92 -2.86
C THR A 53 -14.50 -7.89 -3.73
N CYS A 54 -13.38 -8.36 -3.23
CA CYS A 54 -12.11 -8.37 -3.96
C CYS A 54 -11.46 -9.75 -3.91
N SER A 55 -11.75 -10.58 -4.89
CA SER A 55 -11.13 -11.89 -5.03
C SER A 55 -9.64 -11.78 -5.37
N PRO A 56 -8.82 -12.84 -5.18
CA PRO A 56 -7.44 -12.85 -5.63
C PRO A 56 -7.29 -12.50 -7.12
N GLN A 57 -8.26 -12.90 -7.95
CA GLN A 57 -8.26 -12.60 -9.39
C GLN A 57 -8.48 -11.10 -9.66
N ILE A 58 -9.42 -10.49 -8.95
CA ILE A 58 -9.64 -9.04 -9.05
C ILE A 58 -8.40 -8.30 -8.59
N ARG A 59 -7.81 -8.72 -7.46
CA ARG A 59 -6.57 -8.12 -6.93
C ARG A 59 -5.44 -8.16 -7.94
N ALA A 60 -5.24 -9.29 -8.61
CA ALA A 60 -4.21 -9.44 -9.64
C ALA A 60 -4.47 -8.52 -10.85
N LYS A 61 -5.72 -8.38 -11.25
CA LYS A 61 -6.12 -7.46 -12.33
C LYS A 61 -5.86 -6.00 -11.96
N LEU A 62 -6.15 -5.61 -10.74
CA LEU A 62 -5.87 -4.27 -10.23
C LEU A 62 -4.37 -3.97 -10.24
N LEU A 63 -3.57 -4.92 -9.76
CA LEU A 63 -2.12 -4.76 -9.71
C LEU A 63 -1.54 -4.58 -11.12
N GLN A 64 -2.04 -5.34 -12.08
CA GLN A 64 -1.64 -5.22 -13.48
C GLN A 64 -2.04 -3.86 -14.07
N ALA A 65 -3.28 -3.43 -13.82
CA ALA A 65 -3.80 -2.17 -14.37
C ALA A 65 -3.10 -0.95 -13.75
N LEU A 66 -2.83 -0.97 -12.46
CA LEU A 66 -2.17 0.14 -11.76
C LEU A 66 -0.67 0.20 -12.07
N GLY A 67 -0.04 -0.93 -12.30
CA GLY A 67 1.38 -1.00 -12.63
C GLY A 67 2.32 -0.58 -11.48
N PRO A 68 3.63 -0.75 -11.66
CA PRO A 68 4.60 -0.38 -10.66
C PRO A 68 4.94 1.12 -10.69
N GLY A 69 5.17 1.70 -9.52
CA GLY A 69 5.74 3.03 -9.35
C GLY A 69 7.21 2.94 -8.92
N GLU A 70 7.75 4.07 -8.49
CA GLU A 70 9.18 4.19 -8.15
C GLU A 70 9.47 4.03 -6.67
N VAL A 71 8.47 4.14 -5.81
CA VAL A 71 8.66 4.13 -4.35
C VAL A 71 8.26 2.78 -3.77
N LEU A 72 9.18 2.19 -3.02
CA LEU A 72 8.96 0.98 -2.26
C LEU A 72 9.40 1.21 -0.82
N ILE A 73 8.50 1.00 0.11
CA ILE A 73 8.74 1.16 1.55
C ILE A 73 8.55 -0.20 2.21
N ARG A 74 9.50 -0.59 3.03
CA ARG A 74 9.42 -1.81 3.83
C ARG A 74 9.49 -1.45 5.30
N LEU A 75 8.53 -1.94 6.05
CA LEU A 75 8.47 -1.79 7.49
C LEU A 75 8.54 -3.17 8.10
N LYS A 76 9.57 -3.40 8.90
CA LYS A 76 9.73 -4.65 9.64
C LYS A 76 9.27 -4.44 11.08
N ALA A 77 8.19 -5.08 11.41
CA ALA A 77 7.73 -5.26 12.76
C ALA A 77 7.20 -6.69 12.77
N ASP A 78 6.69 -7.27 13.66
CA ASP A 78 6.19 -8.66 13.73
C ASP A 78 5.64 -9.20 12.38
N GLY A 79 6.52 -9.38 11.40
CA GLY A 79 6.23 -9.62 9.99
C GLY A 79 6.80 -8.49 9.12
N GLU A 80 6.31 -8.37 7.90
CA GLU A 80 6.76 -7.31 6.99
C GLU A 80 5.54 -6.61 6.36
N SER A 81 5.55 -5.29 6.41
CA SER A 81 4.62 -4.46 5.65
C SER A 81 5.36 -3.86 4.46
N THR A 82 4.78 -3.99 3.28
CA THR A 82 5.30 -3.40 2.06
C THR A 82 4.30 -2.38 1.54
N ILE A 83 4.76 -1.16 1.31
CA ILE A 83 3.97 -0.08 0.74
C ILE A 83 4.61 0.28 -0.58
N ARG A 84 3.91 0.06 -1.67
CA ARG A 84 4.40 0.35 -3.01
C ARG A 84 3.57 1.46 -3.63
N GLU A 85 4.23 2.48 -4.13
CA GLU A 85 3.58 3.40 -5.04
C GLU A 85 3.22 2.63 -6.32
N THR A 86 2.03 2.86 -6.83
CA THR A 86 1.67 2.34 -8.15
C THR A 86 2.12 3.34 -9.23
N SER A 87 1.94 3.00 -10.51
CA SER A 87 2.23 3.94 -11.60
C SER A 87 1.29 5.16 -11.57
N VAL A 88 0.19 5.08 -10.82
CA VAL A 88 -0.74 6.19 -10.60
C VAL A 88 -0.35 6.88 -9.30
N GLN A 89 0.16 8.10 -9.40
CA GLN A 89 0.58 8.87 -8.23
C GLN A 89 -0.60 9.10 -7.29
N GLY A 90 -0.35 8.90 -5.99
CA GLY A 90 -1.39 9.00 -4.97
C GLY A 90 -2.15 7.70 -4.72
N VAL A 91 -1.83 6.63 -5.44
CA VAL A 91 -2.39 5.29 -5.22
C VAL A 91 -1.29 4.37 -4.72
N TRP A 92 -1.43 3.92 -3.48
CA TRP A 92 -0.43 3.12 -2.77
C TRP A 92 -0.98 1.72 -2.54
N TRP A 93 -0.18 0.72 -2.88
CA TRP A 93 -0.50 -0.69 -2.68
C TRP A 93 0.19 -1.19 -1.43
N ASN A 94 -0.59 -1.59 -0.43
CA ASN A 94 -0.09 -2.04 0.86
C ASN A 94 -0.35 -3.53 1.04
N GLU A 95 0.68 -4.25 1.48
CA GLU A 95 0.56 -5.65 1.85
C GLU A 95 1.25 -5.88 3.19
N HIS A 96 0.65 -6.70 4.03
CA HIS A 96 1.26 -7.14 5.27
C HIS A 96 1.35 -8.66 5.28
N THR A 97 2.52 -9.18 5.55
CA THR A 97 2.79 -10.62 5.64
C THR A 97 3.28 -10.98 7.03
N ASP A 98 3.03 -12.23 7.44
CA ASP A 98 3.59 -12.76 8.66
C ASP A 98 5.08 -13.13 8.47
N ARG A 99 5.71 -13.65 9.55
CA ARG A 99 7.12 -14.09 9.50
C ARG A 99 7.37 -15.23 8.52
N TYR A 100 6.33 -15.94 8.10
CA TYR A 100 6.41 -17.07 7.17
C TYR A 100 6.09 -16.68 5.73
N GLY A 101 5.80 -15.42 5.48
CA GLY A 101 5.47 -14.91 4.15
C GLY A 101 4.00 -15.03 3.75
N ASN A 102 3.12 -15.42 4.66
CA ASN A 102 1.69 -15.50 4.39
C ASN A 102 1.07 -14.10 4.37
N LEU A 103 0.26 -13.82 3.35
CA LEU A 103 -0.45 -12.55 3.25
C LEU A 103 -1.53 -12.45 4.32
N LEU A 104 -1.42 -11.50 5.22
CA LEU A 104 -2.39 -11.24 6.28
C LEU A 104 -3.37 -10.13 5.92
N ALA A 105 -2.92 -9.13 5.17
CA ALA A 105 -3.74 -8.01 4.76
C ALA A 105 -3.20 -7.41 3.46
N ALA A 106 -4.10 -6.91 2.63
CA ALA A 106 -3.78 -6.11 1.46
C ALA A 106 -4.84 -5.03 1.31
N PHE A 107 -4.41 -3.81 1.04
CA PHE A 107 -5.32 -2.68 0.80
C PHE A 107 -4.67 -1.63 -0.09
N LEU A 108 -5.51 -0.91 -0.81
CA LEU A 108 -5.09 0.29 -1.51
C LEU A 108 -5.32 1.50 -0.63
N GLU A 109 -4.43 2.44 -0.71
CA GLU A 109 -4.59 3.74 -0.05
C GLU A 109 -4.53 4.83 -1.11
N VAL A 110 -5.57 5.66 -1.17
CA VAL A 110 -5.59 6.84 -2.02
C VAL A 110 -5.26 8.03 -1.12
N ALA A 111 -4.04 8.55 -1.26
CA ALA A 111 -3.48 9.54 -0.35
C ALA A 111 -2.31 10.27 -1.00
N ARG A 112 -2.03 11.47 -0.53
CA ARG A 112 -0.81 12.21 -0.94
C ARG A 112 0.45 11.52 -0.47
N VAL A 113 0.39 10.96 0.74
CA VAL A 113 1.45 10.17 1.37
C VAL A 113 0.79 9.11 2.24
N PRO A 114 1.34 7.88 2.32
CA PRO A 114 0.76 6.85 3.18
C PRO A 114 0.64 7.32 4.63
N ALA A 115 -0.51 7.06 5.24
CA ALA A 115 -0.85 7.56 6.57
C ALA A 115 0.11 7.11 7.68
N ILE A 116 0.77 5.97 7.50
CA ILE A 116 1.72 5.42 8.47
C ILE A 116 3.07 6.15 8.48
N LEU A 117 3.41 6.88 7.43
CA LEU A 117 4.75 7.47 7.27
C LEU A 117 4.98 8.77 8.03
N PRO A 118 4.02 9.72 8.06
CA PRO A 118 4.27 10.98 8.77
C PRO A 118 4.55 10.74 10.24
N VAL A 119 5.60 11.39 10.75
CA VAL A 119 5.88 11.42 12.19
C VAL A 119 5.17 12.59 12.83
N ASP A 120 4.67 12.39 14.03
CA ASP A 120 4.01 13.45 14.77
C ASP A 120 5.03 14.32 15.53
N SER A 121 4.55 15.44 16.06
CA SER A 121 5.41 16.41 16.77
C SER A 121 6.04 15.82 18.02
N GLU A 122 5.36 14.91 18.71
CA GLU A 122 5.89 14.26 19.91
C GLU A 122 7.03 13.31 19.57
N GLN A 123 6.90 12.56 18.48
CA GLN A 123 7.98 11.69 17.99
C GLN A 123 9.21 12.50 17.60
N LEU A 124 9.02 13.64 16.97
CA LEU A 124 10.11 14.56 16.62
C LEU A 124 10.81 15.10 17.87
N ARG A 125 10.05 15.50 18.91
CA ARG A 125 10.62 15.99 20.17
C ARG A 125 11.45 14.92 20.85
N ARG A 126 10.94 13.71 20.94
CA ARG A 126 11.68 12.57 21.52
C ARG A 126 12.97 12.27 20.75
N GLY A 127 12.94 12.39 19.44
CA GLY A 127 14.13 12.26 18.60
C GLY A 127 15.18 13.32 18.95
N ALA A 128 14.77 14.57 19.10
CA ALA A 128 15.65 15.66 19.48
C ALA A 128 16.27 15.46 20.86
N GLU A 129 15.47 15.02 21.83
CA GLU A 129 15.93 14.73 23.20
C GLU A 129 16.97 13.61 23.19
N ARG A 130 16.72 12.53 22.45
CA ARG A 130 17.65 11.43 22.30
C ARG A 130 18.98 11.88 21.72
N LEU A 131 18.94 12.65 20.64
CA LEU A 131 20.17 13.13 19.99
C LEU A 131 20.97 14.06 20.91
N ARG A 132 20.32 14.92 21.69
CA ARG A 132 21.01 15.76 22.65
C ARG A 132 21.70 14.94 23.75
N ALA A 133 21.03 13.90 24.25
CA ALA A 133 21.63 13.00 25.24
C ALA A 133 22.85 12.27 24.65
N ASP A 134 22.76 11.79 23.41
CA ASP A 134 23.87 11.13 22.72
C ASP A 134 25.05 12.09 22.50
N LEU A 135 24.79 13.33 22.16
CA LEU A 135 25.82 14.36 22.00
C LEU A 135 26.56 14.66 23.30
N GLN A 136 25.86 14.68 24.42
CA GLN A 136 26.50 14.88 25.73
C GLN A 136 27.42 13.70 26.08
N THR A 137 27.03 12.48 25.73
CA THR A 137 27.86 11.27 25.95
C THR A 137 29.12 11.31 25.08
N VAL A 138 28.99 11.66 23.80
CA VAL A 138 30.12 11.77 22.88
C VAL A 138 31.10 12.87 23.37
N SER A 139 30.61 14.01 23.78
CA SER A 139 31.44 15.11 24.30
C SER A 139 32.25 14.70 25.53
N LYS A 140 31.66 13.91 26.44
CA LYS A 140 32.37 13.39 27.61
C LYS A 140 33.46 12.37 27.27
N THR A 141 33.29 11.63 26.19
CA THR A 141 34.28 10.63 25.75
C THR A 141 35.48 11.24 25.06
N VAL A 142 35.31 12.40 24.44
CA VAL A 142 36.41 13.13 23.74
C VAL A 142 37.31 13.90 24.69
N ASP A 143 36.77 14.31 25.82
CA ASP A 143 37.52 14.97 26.88
C ASP A 143 38.25 13.99 27.82
#